data_eb68442a9df2a98b26055cfaac379c52
#
_entry.id   eb68442a9df2a98b26055cfaac379c52
#
_cell.length_a   1.000
_cell.length_b   1.000
_cell.length_c   1.000
_cell.angle_alpha   90.00
_cell.angle_beta   90.00
_cell.angle_gamma   90.00
#
_symmetry.space_group_name_H-M   'P 1'
#
loop_
_entity.id
_entity.type
_entity.pdbx_description
1 polymer ?
#
loop_
_entity_poly.entity_id
_entity_poly.type
_entity_poly.pdbx_seq_one_letter_code
_entity_poly.pdbx_strand_id
1 'polypeptide(L)'
;PTFDGFMKPDVVAPGLNIIAAYNSFNNDQSNVQNRLTHQVEHNGQTYYYLSESGTSMAAPVVAGAIALWLQAKPDLTPQQVLEVISRTSTHPIDSITYPNNTYGHGQIDVYGGLLDVLNLPASIPELSKQQPQEVTFRVVNRILYADFGDVVPRSILFNIYSLDGRLMLSKKGQSSVNLSNLPN
;
A
#
# COMPACT_ATOMS: atom_id res chain seq x y z
N PRO A 1 0.40 -29.48 8.15
CA PRO A 1 0.85 -29.42 9.54
C PRO A 1 2.34 -29.72 9.64
N THR A 2 2.97 -29.25 10.70
CA THR A 2 4.33 -29.62 11.04
C THR A 2 4.36 -31.08 11.55
N PHE A 3 5.56 -31.67 11.69
CA PHE A 3 5.74 -33.04 12.21
C PHE A 3 5.11 -33.23 13.60
N ASP A 4 5.13 -32.19 14.44
CA ASP A 4 4.53 -32.14 15.78
C ASP A 4 3.04 -31.74 15.79
N GLY A 5 2.40 -31.68 14.64
CA GLY A 5 0.96 -31.46 14.49
C GLY A 5 0.48 -30.01 14.54
N PHE A 6 1.38 -29.03 14.61
CA PHE A 6 0.99 -27.62 14.53
C PHE A 6 0.52 -27.26 13.13
N MET A 7 -0.49 -26.41 13.07
CA MET A 7 -0.98 -25.84 11.82
C MET A 7 0.04 -24.84 11.28
N LYS A 8 0.44 -25.02 10.02
CA LYS A 8 1.30 -24.10 9.27
C LYS A 8 0.88 -24.12 7.78
N PRO A 9 0.98 -23.00 7.07
CA PRO A 9 1.50 -21.70 7.50
C PRO A 9 0.57 -20.98 8.49
N ASP A 10 1.05 -19.93 9.17
CA ASP A 10 0.16 -19.05 9.96
C ASP A 10 -0.65 -18.11 9.03
N VAL A 11 -0.04 -17.67 7.94
CA VAL A 11 -0.60 -16.68 6.99
C VAL A 11 0.05 -16.85 5.63
N VAL A 12 -0.60 -16.43 4.56
CA VAL A 12 -0.02 -16.35 3.22
C VAL A 12 0.11 -14.90 2.76
N ALA A 13 1.04 -14.67 1.82
CA ALA A 13 1.27 -13.38 1.19
C ALA A 13 1.68 -13.56 -0.29
N PRO A 14 1.60 -12.52 -1.13
CA PRO A 14 2.08 -12.57 -2.50
C PRO A 14 3.55 -12.99 -2.58
N GLY A 15 3.83 -14.00 -3.39
CA GLY A 15 5.18 -14.55 -3.56
C GLY A 15 5.45 -14.99 -5.01
N LEU A 16 4.66 -14.54 -5.98
CA LEU A 16 4.80 -14.86 -7.39
C LEU A 16 5.27 -13.62 -8.17
N ASN A 17 6.32 -13.78 -8.97
CA ASN A 17 6.89 -12.73 -9.81
C ASN A 17 7.27 -11.46 -9.01
N ILE A 18 7.86 -11.63 -7.86
CA ILE A 18 8.31 -10.52 -7.02
C ILE A 18 9.66 -10.02 -7.52
N ILE A 19 9.72 -8.74 -7.88
CA ILE A 19 10.96 -8.09 -8.32
C ILE A 19 11.75 -7.65 -7.09
N ALA A 20 12.98 -8.14 -6.98
CA ALA A 20 13.88 -7.83 -5.88
C ALA A 20 15.33 -7.67 -6.33
N ALA A 21 16.15 -7.00 -5.52
CA ALA A 21 17.58 -6.89 -5.75
C ALA A 21 18.23 -8.28 -5.71
N TYR A 22 19.11 -8.51 -6.67
CA TYR A 22 19.86 -9.75 -6.80
C TYR A 22 21.33 -9.56 -6.44
N ASN A 23 22.00 -10.66 -6.10
CA ASN A 23 23.42 -10.66 -5.79
C ASN A 23 24.27 -10.27 -7.01
N SER A 24 24.78 -9.04 -7.00
CA SER A 24 25.58 -8.47 -8.11
C SER A 24 27.00 -9.06 -8.21
N PHE A 25 27.41 -9.87 -7.24
CA PHE A 25 28.70 -10.58 -7.25
C PHE A 25 28.57 -12.01 -7.79
N ASN A 26 27.37 -12.43 -8.17
CA ASN A 26 27.15 -13.72 -8.80
C ASN A 26 27.55 -13.67 -10.27
N ASN A 27 28.51 -14.54 -10.69
CA ASN A 27 29.00 -14.60 -12.06
C ASN A 27 28.14 -15.50 -12.96
N ASP A 28 27.06 -16.08 -12.48
CA ASP A 28 26.14 -16.90 -13.28
C ASP A 28 25.21 -16.03 -14.13
N GLN A 29 25.74 -15.60 -15.27
CA GLN A 29 25.04 -14.74 -16.24
C GLN A 29 23.80 -15.41 -16.85
N SER A 30 23.75 -16.75 -16.92
CA SER A 30 22.60 -17.48 -17.48
C SER A 30 21.36 -17.33 -16.61
N ASN A 31 21.51 -17.36 -15.31
CA ASN A 31 20.44 -17.14 -14.34
C ASN A 31 19.96 -15.68 -14.31
N VAL A 32 20.86 -14.74 -14.57
CA VAL A 32 20.53 -13.30 -14.60
C VAL A 32 19.67 -12.99 -15.84
N GLN A 33 20.12 -13.37 -17.05
CA GLN A 33 19.48 -12.97 -18.31
C GLN A 33 18.02 -13.42 -18.44
N ASN A 34 17.69 -14.62 -17.97
CA ASN A 34 16.34 -15.18 -18.10
C ASN A 34 15.31 -14.55 -17.14
N ARG A 35 15.75 -13.89 -16.08
CA ARG A 35 14.91 -13.33 -15.01
C ARG A 35 15.13 -11.84 -14.77
N LEU A 36 16.04 -11.23 -15.57
CA LEU A 36 16.39 -9.82 -15.47
C LEU A 36 15.17 -8.94 -15.80
N THR A 37 14.80 -8.10 -14.86
CA THR A 37 13.76 -7.08 -15.03
C THR A 37 14.34 -5.69 -15.16
N HIS A 38 15.42 -5.40 -14.43
CA HIS A 38 16.08 -4.10 -14.44
C HIS A 38 17.53 -4.22 -13.99
N GLN A 39 18.36 -3.26 -14.41
CA GLN A 39 19.73 -3.12 -13.93
C GLN A 39 20.07 -1.65 -13.67
N VAL A 40 20.93 -1.38 -12.71
CA VAL A 40 21.40 -0.05 -12.34
C VAL A 40 22.92 -0.05 -12.32
N GLU A 41 23.53 0.92 -12.99
CA GLU A 41 24.96 1.17 -12.93
C GLU A 41 25.26 2.17 -11.79
N HIS A 42 26.16 1.80 -10.90
CA HIS A 42 26.62 2.69 -9.84
C HIS A 42 28.09 2.44 -9.53
N ASN A 43 28.92 3.50 -9.54
CA ASN A 43 30.36 3.46 -9.29
C ASN A 43 31.09 2.39 -10.12
N GLY A 44 30.70 2.21 -11.40
CA GLY A 44 31.34 1.26 -12.32
C GLY A 44 30.93 -0.21 -12.07
N GLN A 45 29.94 -0.47 -11.23
CA GLN A 45 29.39 -1.79 -10.96
C GLN A 45 27.92 -1.86 -11.38
N THR A 46 27.51 -2.99 -12.00
CA THR A 46 26.13 -3.28 -12.38
C THR A 46 25.41 -4.01 -11.25
N TYR A 47 24.22 -3.52 -10.88
CA TYR A 47 23.33 -4.11 -9.89
C TYR A 47 22.06 -4.60 -10.59
N TYR A 48 21.67 -5.85 -10.32
CA TYR A 48 20.57 -6.53 -11.00
C TYR A 48 19.32 -6.60 -10.11
N TYR A 49 18.16 -6.50 -10.77
CA TYR A 49 16.85 -6.77 -10.18
C TYR A 49 16.19 -7.87 -10.98
N LEU A 50 15.86 -8.97 -10.31
CA LEU A 50 15.28 -10.16 -10.94
C LEU A 50 13.86 -10.38 -10.44
N SER A 51 13.05 -11.03 -11.29
CA SER A 51 11.73 -11.54 -10.92
C SER A 51 11.87 -12.95 -10.36
N GLU A 52 11.45 -13.14 -9.11
CA GLU A 52 11.53 -14.40 -8.38
C GLU A 52 10.16 -14.82 -7.84
N SER A 53 9.98 -16.14 -7.69
CA SER A 53 8.74 -16.70 -7.15
C SER A 53 9.05 -17.75 -6.08
N GLY A 54 8.31 -17.69 -5.00
CA GLY A 54 8.42 -18.65 -3.92
C GLY A 54 7.98 -18.08 -2.57
N THR A 55 7.88 -18.96 -1.59
CA THR A 55 7.61 -18.59 -0.19
C THR A 55 8.70 -17.69 0.39
N SER A 56 9.93 -17.78 -0.12
CA SER A 56 11.05 -16.90 0.22
C SER A 56 10.78 -15.43 -0.17
N MET A 57 9.91 -15.17 -1.15
CA MET A 57 9.46 -13.85 -1.58
C MET A 57 8.22 -13.40 -0.83
N ALA A 58 7.38 -14.33 -0.39
CA ALA A 58 6.21 -14.04 0.44
C ALA A 58 6.60 -13.67 1.88
N ALA A 59 7.60 -14.33 2.46
CA ALA A 59 8.04 -14.10 3.83
C ALA A 59 8.44 -12.64 4.13
N PRO A 60 9.24 -11.94 3.31
CA PRO A 60 9.58 -10.54 3.54
C PRO A 60 8.38 -9.59 3.41
N VAL A 61 7.34 -9.94 2.65
CA VAL A 61 6.08 -9.17 2.61
C VAL A 61 5.41 -9.19 3.98
N VAL A 62 5.32 -10.37 4.62
CA VAL A 62 4.79 -10.50 5.98
C VAL A 62 5.69 -9.76 6.98
N ALA A 63 7.02 -9.90 6.87
CA ALA A 63 7.96 -9.19 7.74
C ALA A 63 7.82 -7.67 7.63
N GLY A 64 7.63 -7.14 6.41
CA GLY A 64 7.40 -5.72 6.17
C GLY A 64 6.09 -5.22 6.78
N ALA A 65 5.00 -6.00 6.67
CA ALA A 65 3.73 -5.70 7.31
C ALA A 65 3.88 -5.60 8.84
N ILE A 66 4.54 -6.60 9.46
CA ILE A 66 4.78 -6.61 10.90
C ILE A 66 5.67 -5.44 11.32
N ALA A 67 6.67 -5.05 10.53
CA ALA A 67 7.51 -3.89 10.82
C ALA A 67 6.69 -2.58 10.87
N LEU A 68 5.72 -2.40 9.98
CA LEU A 68 4.79 -1.26 10.01
C LEU A 68 3.90 -1.29 11.26
N TRP A 69 3.41 -2.45 11.66
CA TRP A 69 2.62 -2.61 12.88
C TRP A 69 3.44 -2.32 14.14
N LEU A 70 4.70 -2.78 14.19
CA LEU A 70 5.63 -2.47 15.27
C LEU A 70 6.02 -0.98 15.31
N GLN A 71 6.10 -0.31 14.16
CA GLN A 71 6.30 1.14 14.13
C GLN A 71 5.11 1.88 14.78
N ALA A 72 3.88 1.40 14.55
CA ALA A 72 2.68 1.98 15.15
C ALA A 72 2.53 1.62 16.64
N LYS A 73 2.96 0.42 17.04
CA LYS A 73 2.90 -0.11 18.41
C LYS A 73 4.15 -0.93 18.72
N PRO A 74 5.24 -0.30 19.21
CA PRO A 74 6.55 -0.94 19.41
C PRO A 74 6.57 -2.07 20.44
N ASP A 75 5.59 -2.16 21.32
CA ASP A 75 5.48 -3.16 22.39
C ASP A 75 4.70 -4.42 22.00
N LEU A 76 4.34 -4.59 20.70
CA LEU A 76 3.68 -5.79 20.22
C LEU A 76 4.54 -7.03 20.45
N THR A 77 3.99 -7.99 21.16
CA THR A 77 4.62 -9.31 21.32
C THR A 77 4.35 -10.20 20.10
N PRO A 78 5.17 -11.25 19.85
CA PRO A 78 4.91 -12.21 18.78
C PRO A 78 3.51 -12.85 18.86
N GLN A 79 3.00 -13.12 20.05
CA GLN A 79 1.65 -13.66 20.24
C GLN A 79 0.57 -12.65 19.78
N GLN A 80 0.72 -11.38 20.12
CA GLN A 80 -0.21 -10.33 19.68
C GLN A 80 -0.18 -10.13 18.18
N VAL A 81 1.00 -10.26 17.54
CA VAL A 81 1.11 -10.24 16.06
C VAL A 81 0.30 -11.39 15.44
N LEU A 82 0.39 -12.60 15.99
CA LEU A 82 -0.42 -13.75 15.51
C LEU A 82 -1.92 -13.50 15.72
N GLU A 83 -2.31 -12.86 16.81
CA GLU A 83 -3.70 -12.48 17.06
C GLU A 83 -4.21 -11.43 16.05
N VAL A 84 -3.39 -10.41 15.72
CA VAL A 84 -3.71 -9.45 14.65
C VAL A 84 -3.89 -10.18 13.32
N ILE A 85 -2.97 -11.05 12.93
CA ILE A 85 -3.08 -11.87 11.72
C ILE A 85 -4.38 -12.67 11.73
N SER A 86 -4.69 -13.34 12.83
CA SER A 86 -5.89 -14.17 12.97
C SER A 86 -7.19 -13.38 12.79
N ARG A 87 -7.24 -12.14 13.28
CA ARG A 87 -8.44 -11.30 13.21
C ARG A 87 -8.61 -10.58 11.88
N THR A 88 -7.50 -10.26 11.20
CA THR A 88 -7.53 -9.30 10.08
C THR A 88 -7.24 -9.91 8.72
N SER A 89 -6.68 -11.14 8.67
CA SER A 89 -6.41 -11.81 7.38
C SER A 89 -7.65 -11.94 6.52
N THR A 90 -7.53 -11.67 5.24
CA THR A 90 -8.59 -11.83 4.26
C THR A 90 -8.71 -13.31 3.80
N HIS A 91 -9.90 -13.72 3.42
CA HIS A 91 -10.21 -15.08 2.99
C HIS A 91 -10.42 -15.10 1.47
N PRO A 92 -9.35 -15.33 0.66
CA PRO A 92 -9.42 -15.20 -0.80
C PRO A 92 -10.24 -16.30 -1.48
N ILE A 93 -10.58 -17.38 -0.76
CA ILE A 93 -11.37 -18.50 -1.28
C ILE A 93 -12.54 -18.79 -0.35
N ASP A 94 -13.74 -18.47 -0.78
CA ASP A 94 -14.97 -18.63 0.03
C ASP A 94 -15.36 -20.09 0.28
N SER A 95 -14.92 -21.02 -0.58
CA SER A 95 -15.31 -22.44 -0.52
C SER A 95 -14.52 -23.28 0.50
N ILE A 96 -13.55 -22.67 1.22
CA ILE A 96 -12.73 -23.38 2.21
C ILE A 96 -12.87 -22.75 3.59
N THR A 97 -12.66 -23.56 4.63
CA THR A 97 -12.67 -23.09 6.01
C THR A 97 -11.28 -22.57 6.41
N TYR A 98 -11.25 -21.47 7.14
CA TYR A 98 -10.05 -20.90 7.76
C TYR A 98 -10.13 -21.02 9.29
N PRO A 99 -8.98 -21.19 9.98
CA PRO A 99 -7.64 -21.42 9.44
C PRO A 99 -7.46 -22.85 8.92
N ASN A 100 -6.51 -23.07 8.00
CA ASN A 100 -6.19 -24.39 7.45
C ASN A 100 -4.69 -24.52 7.08
N ASN A 101 -4.25 -25.75 6.77
CA ASN A 101 -2.84 -26.03 6.49
C ASN A 101 -2.34 -25.57 5.11
N THR A 102 -3.18 -24.96 4.29
CA THR A 102 -2.78 -24.40 2.98
C THR A 102 -2.62 -22.89 3.05
N TYR A 103 -3.51 -22.20 3.74
CA TYR A 103 -3.58 -20.75 3.79
C TYR A 103 -3.38 -20.16 5.20
N GLY A 104 -3.25 -20.98 6.23
CA GLY A 104 -3.28 -20.52 7.61
C GLY A 104 -4.55 -19.76 7.93
N HIS A 105 -4.42 -18.59 8.53
CA HIS A 105 -5.54 -17.68 8.79
C HIS A 105 -6.06 -16.94 7.54
N GLY A 106 -5.40 -17.09 6.38
CA GLY A 106 -5.74 -16.42 5.14
C GLY A 106 -4.60 -15.56 4.59
N GLN A 107 -4.91 -14.63 3.68
CA GLN A 107 -3.93 -13.70 3.14
C GLN A 107 -3.79 -12.50 4.06
N ILE A 108 -2.53 -12.09 4.32
CA ILE A 108 -2.23 -10.94 5.19
C ILE A 108 -2.91 -9.67 4.68
N ASP A 109 -3.62 -8.98 5.56
CA ASP A 109 -4.14 -7.63 5.35
C ASP A 109 -3.30 -6.62 6.13
N VAL A 110 -2.38 -5.96 5.44
CA VAL A 110 -1.45 -5.01 6.04
C VAL A 110 -2.18 -3.81 6.62
N TYR A 111 -3.18 -3.30 5.91
CA TYR A 111 -3.96 -2.13 6.31
C TYR A 111 -4.94 -2.45 7.43
N GLY A 112 -5.71 -3.54 7.29
CA GLY A 112 -6.61 -4.02 8.33
C GLY A 112 -5.88 -4.31 9.63
N GLY A 113 -4.70 -4.94 9.57
CA GLY A 113 -3.85 -5.17 10.73
C GLY A 113 -3.32 -3.89 11.37
N LEU A 114 -2.97 -2.87 10.57
CA LEU A 114 -2.58 -1.57 11.10
C LEU A 114 -3.73 -0.87 11.85
N LEU A 115 -4.94 -0.91 11.30
CA LEU A 115 -6.12 -0.36 11.96
C LEU A 115 -6.42 -1.09 13.27
N ASP A 116 -6.32 -2.42 13.30
CA ASP A 116 -6.52 -3.24 14.50
C ASP A 116 -5.50 -2.88 15.60
N VAL A 117 -4.23 -2.78 15.25
CA VAL A 117 -3.13 -2.38 16.15
C VAL A 117 -3.36 -0.99 16.76
N LEU A 118 -3.89 -0.06 15.96
CA LEU A 118 -4.20 1.32 16.38
C LEU A 118 -5.57 1.45 17.09
N ASN A 119 -6.33 0.35 17.22
CA ASN A 119 -7.71 0.34 17.69
C ASN A 119 -8.63 1.30 16.92
N LEU A 120 -8.40 1.43 15.62
CA LEU A 120 -9.22 2.22 14.71
C LEU A 120 -10.28 1.34 14.05
N PRO A 121 -11.50 1.85 13.79
CA PRO A 121 -12.52 1.08 13.09
C PRO A 121 -12.05 0.73 11.66
N ALA A 122 -12.23 -0.52 11.25
CA ALA A 122 -11.89 -1.01 9.91
C ALA A 122 -12.74 -0.36 8.80
N SER A 123 -13.88 0.18 9.14
CA SER A 123 -14.64 1.08 8.26
C SER A 123 -14.34 2.53 8.69
N ILE A 124 -13.79 3.32 7.79
CA ILE A 124 -14.15 4.75 7.79
C ILE A 124 -15.68 4.73 7.79
N PRO A 125 -16.37 5.35 8.80
CA PRO A 125 -17.82 5.47 8.73
C PRO A 125 -18.09 5.95 7.30
N GLU A 126 -18.86 5.19 6.51
CA GLU A 126 -19.30 5.68 5.21
C GLU A 126 -19.77 7.09 5.46
N LEU A 127 -18.94 8.06 5.08
CA LEU A 127 -19.43 9.42 4.89
C LEU A 127 -20.64 9.17 4.03
N SER A 128 -21.81 9.24 4.67
CA SER A 128 -23.12 8.87 4.11
C SER A 128 -23.06 9.07 2.62
N LYS A 129 -23.44 8.06 1.83
CA LYS A 129 -23.46 8.13 0.37
C LYS A 129 -24.28 9.36 -0.06
N GLN A 130 -23.75 10.53 0.23
CA GLN A 130 -24.04 11.70 -0.56
C GLN A 130 -23.51 11.29 -1.93
N GLN A 131 -24.40 11.12 -2.86
CA GLN A 131 -24.06 10.92 -4.27
C GLN A 131 -22.85 11.77 -4.55
N PRO A 132 -21.81 11.24 -5.21
CA PRO A 132 -20.60 12.00 -5.49
C PRO A 132 -21.08 13.31 -6.12
N GLN A 133 -20.98 14.39 -5.36
CA GLN A 133 -21.42 15.68 -5.83
C GLN A 133 -20.43 16.04 -6.91
N GLU A 134 -20.94 16.17 -8.12
CA GLU A 134 -20.13 16.50 -9.27
C GLU A 134 -19.59 17.92 -9.07
N VAL A 135 -18.31 17.99 -8.67
CA VAL A 135 -17.63 19.28 -8.57
C VAL A 135 -17.09 19.62 -9.93
N THR A 136 -17.63 20.66 -10.54
CA THR A 136 -17.13 21.13 -11.82
C THR A 136 -16.06 22.20 -11.63
N PHE A 137 -15.02 22.11 -12.43
CA PHE A 137 -13.93 23.08 -12.41
C PHE A 137 -13.89 23.86 -13.72
N ARG A 138 -13.68 25.17 -13.61
CA ARG A 138 -13.46 26.04 -14.78
C ARG A 138 -12.32 27.01 -14.48
N VAL A 139 -11.52 27.30 -15.51
CA VAL A 139 -10.48 28.33 -15.43
C VAL A 139 -10.86 29.47 -16.34
N VAL A 140 -10.96 30.67 -15.79
CA VAL A 140 -11.22 31.91 -16.53
C VAL A 140 -10.24 32.96 -16.09
N ASN A 141 -9.50 33.58 -17.01
CA ASN A 141 -8.53 34.65 -16.73
C ASN A 141 -7.51 34.25 -15.63
N ARG A 142 -6.99 33.00 -15.68
CA ARG A 142 -6.08 32.42 -14.67
C ARG A 142 -6.70 32.34 -13.25
N ILE A 143 -8.00 32.28 -13.15
CA ILE A 143 -8.69 31.99 -11.89
C ILE A 143 -9.35 30.63 -12.05
N LEU A 144 -9.04 29.70 -11.16
CA LEU A 144 -9.71 28.40 -11.04
C LEU A 144 -10.93 28.57 -10.14
N TYR A 145 -12.08 28.21 -10.66
CA TYR A 145 -13.34 28.16 -9.93
C TYR A 145 -13.73 26.70 -9.70
N ALA A 146 -14.23 26.39 -8.51
CA ALA A 146 -14.90 25.13 -8.20
C ALA A 146 -16.37 25.40 -7.96
N ASP A 147 -17.23 24.73 -8.71
CA ASP A 147 -18.68 24.79 -8.59
C ASP A 147 -19.17 23.50 -7.92
N PHE A 148 -19.85 23.65 -6.80
CA PHE A 148 -20.36 22.57 -5.96
C PHE A 148 -21.87 22.36 -6.12
N GLY A 149 -22.49 22.96 -7.13
CA GLY A 149 -23.93 22.94 -7.31
C GLY A 149 -24.66 23.59 -6.13
N ASP A 150 -25.73 22.94 -5.65
CA ASP A 150 -26.60 23.49 -4.59
C ASP A 150 -26.00 23.40 -3.17
N VAL A 151 -24.84 22.77 -3.00
CA VAL A 151 -24.21 22.58 -1.68
C VAL A 151 -22.98 23.46 -1.54
N VAL A 152 -23.02 24.37 -0.55
CA VAL A 152 -21.87 25.20 -0.20
C VAL A 152 -21.04 24.48 0.86
N PRO A 153 -19.81 24.02 0.57
CA PRO A 153 -18.95 23.37 1.53
C PRO A 153 -18.60 24.31 2.68
N ARG A 154 -18.58 23.81 3.91
CA ARG A 154 -18.15 24.61 5.10
C ARG A 154 -16.71 25.07 5.04
N SER A 155 -15.86 24.33 4.33
CA SER A 155 -14.48 24.73 4.04
C SER A 155 -14.00 24.06 2.77
N ILE A 156 -13.22 24.78 1.97
CA ILE A 156 -12.60 24.32 0.73
C ILE A 156 -11.09 24.46 0.88
N LEU A 157 -10.33 23.46 0.48
CA LEU A 157 -8.88 23.51 0.39
C LEU A 157 -8.48 23.19 -1.05
N PHE A 158 -7.87 24.16 -1.73
CA PHE A 158 -7.24 23.95 -3.03
C PHE A 158 -5.76 23.60 -2.83
N ASN A 159 -5.36 22.43 -3.27
CA ASN A 159 -3.96 22.03 -3.42
C ASN A 159 -3.67 21.83 -4.90
N ILE A 160 -2.79 22.63 -5.47
CA ILE A 160 -2.39 22.54 -6.86
C ILE A 160 -0.97 22.01 -6.92
N TYR A 161 -0.77 20.96 -7.70
CA TYR A 161 0.51 20.28 -7.86
C TYR A 161 0.99 20.40 -9.29
N SER A 162 2.30 20.44 -9.49
CA SER A 162 2.93 20.24 -10.80
C SER A 162 2.86 18.77 -11.20
N LEU A 163 3.13 18.47 -12.47
CA LEU A 163 3.08 17.10 -12.99
C LEU A 163 4.10 16.14 -12.33
N ASP A 164 5.17 16.68 -11.73
CA ASP A 164 6.17 15.96 -10.94
C ASP A 164 5.78 15.79 -9.46
N GLY A 165 4.56 16.19 -9.07
CA GLY A 165 4.01 16.01 -7.72
C GLY A 165 4.40 17.08 -6.70
N ARG A 166 5.10 18.16 -7.10
CA ARG A 166 5.45 19.26 -6.20
C ARG A 166 4.25 20.15 -5.93
N LEU A 167 3.96 20.43 -4.64
CA LEU A 167 2.92 21.38 -4.26
C LEU A 167 3.29 22.80 -4.70
N MET A 168 2.47 23.37 -5.60
CA MET A 168 2.66 24.70 -6.19
C MET A 168 1.84 25.77 -5.46
N LEU A 169 0.67 25.41 -4.98
CA LEU A 169 -0.24 26.32 -4.29
C LEU A 169 -1.11 25.58 -3.31
N SER A 170 -1.32 26.12 -2.11
CA SER A 170 -2.31 25.68 -1.14
C SER A 170 -3.13 26.87 -0.67
N LYS A 171 -4.47 26.83 -0.83
CA LYS A 171 -5.39 27.87 -0.37
C LYS A 171 -6.64 27.30 0.25
N LYS A 172 -7.05 27.85 1.40
CA LYS A 172 -8.22 27.44 2.18
C LYS A 172 -9.28 28.55 2.17
N GLY A 173 -10.56 28.14 2.12
CA GLY A 173 -11.69 29.00 2.46
C GLY A 173 -12.38 29.73 1.32
N GLN A 174 -12.07 29.43 0.05
CA GLN A 174 -12.66 30.12 -1.13
C GLN A 174 -13.14 29.10 -2.17
N SER A 175 -14.18 29.44 -2.95
CA SER A 175 -14.64 28.65 -4.11
C SER A 175 -13.83 28.95 -5.38
N SER A 176 -12.85 29.85 -5.30
CA SER A 176 -11.95 30.18 -6.41
C SER A 176 -10.54 30.46 -5.91
N VAL A 177 -9.55 30.26 -6.80
CA VAL A 177 -8.16 30.52 -6.52
C VAL A 177 -7.47 31.17 -7.73
N ASN A 178 -6.68 32.20 -7.47
CA ASN A 178 -5.90 32.90 -8.51
C ASN A 178 -4.62 32.12 -8.82
N LEU A 179 -4.41 31.80 -10.08
CA LEU A 179 -3.28 31.06 -10.61
C LEU A 179 -2.18 31.97 -11.23
N SER A 180 -2.31 33.28 -11.14
CA SER A 180 -1.40 34.21 -11.83
C SER A 180 0.07 34.08 -11.37
N ASN A 181 0.29 33.61 -10.16
CA ASN A 181 1.62 33.41 -9.59
C ASN A 181 2.23 32.02 -9.90
N LEU A 182 1.49 31.16 -10.63
CA LEU A 182 2.03 29.89 -11.07
C LEU A 182 2.78 30.05 -12.40
N PRO A 183 3.88 29.33 -12.62
CA PRO A 183 4.57 29.32 -13.91
C PRO A 183 3.63 28.80 -15.01
N ASN A 184 3.93 29.20 -16.25
CA ASN A 184 3.19 28.74 -17.42
C ASN A 184 3.52 27.29 -17.72
#